data_49882aa8634cb2c9c929627a191582b6
#
_entry.id   49882aa8634cb2c9c929627a191582b6
#
_cell.length_a   1.000
_cell.length_b   1.000
_cell.length_c   1.000
_cell.angle_alpha   90.00
_cell.angle_beta   90.00
_cell.angle_gamma   90.00
#
_symmetry.space_group_name_H-M   'P 1'
#
loop_
_entity.id
_entity.type
_entity.pdbx_description
1 polymer ?
#
loop_
_entity_poly.entity_id
_entity_poly.type
_entity_poly.pdbx_seq_one_letter_code
_entity_poly.pdbx_strand_id
1 'polypeptide(L)'
;MILGIIGAMSEELEILLNDMELEDTKVKAKMTFHKGKLWGKDVVAVVCGIGKVNAAVCTQLLISEYEVTHIVNVGVAGGIGKEIYPGDVVVATNLVQYDMDTTAFGDPMGQIPR
;
A
#
# COMPACT_ATOMS: atom_id res chain seq x y z
N MET A 1 14.80 -10.55 -0.20
CA MET A 1 13.73 -9.56 0.08
C MET A 1 12.75 -9.58 -1.07
N ILE A 2 11.47 -9.71 -0.78
CA ILE A 2 10.38 -9.57 -1.76
C ILE A 2 9.56 -8.36 -1.34
N LEU A 3 9.41 -7.40 -2.24
CA LEU A 3 8.72 -6.15 -1.97
C LEU A 3 7.29 -6.21 -2.51
N GLY A 4 6.30 -6.05 -1.64
CA GLY A 4 4.91 -5.82 -2.03
C GLY A 4 4.65 -4.34 -2.23
N ILE A 5 4.15 -3.94 -3.39
CA ILE A 5 3.77 -2.55 -3.68
C ILE A 5 2.26 -2.49 -3.90
N ILE A 6 1.58 -1.68 -3.09
CA ILE A 6 0.14 -1.52 -3.11
C ILE A 6 -0.21 -0.10 -3.54
N GLY A 7 -1.05 0.03 -4.55
CA GLY A 7 -1.73 1.28 -4.88
C GLY A 7 -3.24 1.09 -4.82
N ALA A 8 -3.98 2.12 -4.50
CA ALA A 8 -5.44 2.08 -4.46
C ALA A 8 -6.06 2.19 -5.85
N MET A 9 -5.41 2.86 -6.77
CA MET A 9 -5.88 3.16 -8.12
C MET A 9 -4.80 2.84 -9.16
N SER A 10 -5.24 2.57 -10.39
CA SER A 10 -4.35 2.21 -11.49
C SER A 10 -3.30 3.28 -11.77
N GLU A 11 -3.71 4.53 -11.72
CA GLU A 11 -2.86 5.70 -12.01
C GLU A 11 -1.68 5.81 -11.06
N GLU A 12 -1.81 5.30 -9.85
CA GLU A 12 -0.75 5.33 -8.83
C GLU A 12 0.39 4.36 -9.13
N LEU A 13 0.11 3.29 -9.86
CA LEU A 13 1.08 2.23 -10.17
C LEU A 13 1.46 2.11 -11.63
N GLU A 14 0.80 2.83 -12.54
CA GLU A 14 0.97 2.66 -13.99
C GLU A 14 2.44 2.73 -14.43
N ILE A 15 3.18 3.74 -13.96
CA ILE A 15 4.59 3.92 -14.30
C ILE A 15 5.44 2.75 -13.79
N LEU A 16 5.19 2.32 -12.54
CA LEU A 16 5.93 1.19 -11.96
C LEU A 16 5.66 -0.11 -12.71
N LEU A 17 4.40 -0.36 -13.08
CA LEU A 17 4.01 -1.55 -13.82
C LEU A 17 4.65 -1.57 -15.23
N ASN A 18 4.77 -0.42 -15.87
CA ASN A 18 5.42 -0.30 -17.18
C ASN A 18 6.92 -0.57 -17.10
N ASP A 19 7.56 -0.25 -15.99
CA ASP A 19 9.00 -0.47 -15.77
C ASP A 19 9.30 -1.90 -15.26
N MET A 20 8.29 -2.67 -14.87
CA MET A 20 8.48 -4.03 -14.37
C MET A 20 8.78 -5.04 -15.51
N GLU A 21 9.72 -5.91 -15.25
CA GLU A 21 9.90 -7.16 -15.99
C GLU A 21 8.95 -8.21 -15.41
N LEU A 22 7.77 -8.38 -16.04
CA LEU A 22 6.73 -9.28 -15.55
C LEU A 22 7.12 -10.74 -15.73
N GLU A 23 6.98 -11.53 -14.68
CA GLU A 23 7.18 -12.98 -14.67
C GLU A 23 5.85 -13.73 -14.60
N ASP A 24 4.90 -13.23 -13.83
CA ASP A 24 3.60 -13.87 -13.61
C ASP A 24 2.53 -12.83 -13.25
N THR A 25 1.30 -13.12 -13.63
CA THR A 25 0.14 -12.28 -13.31
C THR A 25 -1.01 -13.16 -12.88
N LYS A 26 -1.57 -12.94 -11.70
CA LYS A 26 -2.71 -13.68 -11.16
C LYS A 26 -3.77 -12.76 -10.61
N VAL A 27 -5.02 -13.18 -10.72
CA VAL A 27 -6.16 -12.47 -10.13
C VAL A 27 -6.64 -13.22 -8.89
N LYS A 28 -6.70 -12.53 -7.76
CA LYS A 28 -7.22 -13.03 -6.49
C LYS A 28 -8.07 -11.93 -5.84
N ALA A 29 -9.22 -12.28 -5.31
CA ALA A 29 -10.16 -11.33 -4.70
C ALA A 29 -10.46 -10.11 -5.61
N LYS A 30 -10.54 -10.33 -6.93
CA LYS A 30 -10.69 -9.30 -7.98
C LYS A 30 -9.52 -8.30 -8.07
N MET A 31 -8.40 -8.59 -7.45
CA MET A 31 -7.17 -7.81 -7.54
C MET A 31 -6.18 -8.54 -8.43
N THR A 32 -5.51 -7.80 -9.33
CA THR A 32 -4.47 -8.35 -10.21
C THR A 32 -3.11 -8.17 -9.56
N PHE A 33 -2.45 -9.28 -9.28
CA PHE A 33 -1.11 -9.34 -8.70
C PHE A 33 -0.09 -9.52 -9.80
N HIS A 34 0.80 -8.56 -9.97
CA HIS A 34 1.87 -8.55 -10.95
C HIS A 34 3.19 -8.90 -10.26
N LYS A 35 3.68 -10.11 -10.47
CA LYS A 35 4.96 -10.56 -9.94
C LYS A 35 6.06 -10.40 -10.98
N GLY A 36 7.21 -9.91 -10.57
CA GLY A 36 8.35 -9.76 -11.47
C GLY A 36 9.51 -9.03 -10.82
N LYS A 37 10.33 -8.41 -11.66
CA LYS A 37 11.49 -7.61 -11.27
C LYS A 37 11.22 -6.13 -11.54
N LEU A 38 11.60 -5.29 -10.59
CA LEU A 38 11.65 -3.86 -10.76
C LEU A 38 13.05 -3.38 -10.38
N TRP A 39 13.80 -2.90 -11.35
CA TRP A 39 15.20 -2.49 -11.17
C TRP A 39 16.06 -3.55 -10.46
N GLY A 40 15.91 -4.81 -10.88
CA GLY A 40 16.65 -5.95 -10.35
C GLY A 40 16.16 -6.50 -9.01
N LYS A 41 15.07 -5.95 -8.45
CA LYS A 41 14.50 -6.40 -7.16
C LYS A 41 13.23 -7.22 -7.39
N ASP A 42 13.03 -8.25 -6.56
CA ASP A 42 11.79 -9.04 -6.57
C ASP A 42 10.63 -8.21 -6.03
N VAL A 43 9.60 -8.04 -6.86
CA VAL A 43 8.44 -7.20 -6.55
C VAL A 43 7.14 -7.90 -6.90
N VAL A 44 6.14 -7.70 -6.06
CA VAL A 44 4.74 -8.00 -6.38
C VAL A 44 3.97 -6.69 -6.26
N ALA A 45 3.50 -6.18 -7.39
CA ALA A 45 2.71 -4.94 -7.44
C ALA A 45 1.24 -5.24 -7.67
N VAL A 46 0.36 -4.51 -6.99
CA VAL A 46 -1.09 -4.75 -7.04
C VAL A 46 -1.88 -3.47 -6.82
N VAL A 47 -2.91 -3.29 -7.64
CA VAL A 47 -3.94 -2.27 -7.42
C VAL A 47 -5.04 -2.90 -6.59
N CYS A 48 -5.16 -2.48 -5.33
CA CYS A 48 -6.06 -3.13 -4.38
C CYS A 48 -7.50 -2.59 -4.42
N GLY A 49 -7.72 -1.43 -5.02
CA GLY A 49 -8.97 -0.69 -4.88
C GLY A 49 -8.96 0.26 -3.68
N ILE A 50 -9.96 1.12 -3.63
CA ILE A 50 -10.05 2.19 -2.62
C ILE A 50 -10.53 1.62 -1.28
N GLY A 51 -9.99 2.16 -0.21
CA GLY A 51 -10.45 1.94 1.16
C GLY A 51 -9.62 0.92 1.96
N LYS A 52 -9.76 1.00 3.28
CA LYS A 52 -8.97 0.23 4.24
C LYS A 52 -9.22 -1.27 4.17
N VAL A 53 -10.44 -1.69 3.86
CA VAL A 53 -10.80 -3.11 3.74
C VAL A 53 -10.07 -3.73 2.54
N ASN A 54 -10.10 -3.09 1.38
CA ASN A 54 -9.35 -3.55 0.21
C ASN A 54 -7.84 -3.61 0.50
N ALA A 55 -7.29 -2.59 1.14
CA ALA A 55 -5.89 -2.55 1.52
C ALA A 55 -5.50 -3.71 2.46
N ALA A 56 -6.35 -4.02 3.45
CA ALA A 56 -6.11 -5.11 4.39
C ALA A 56 -6.16 -6.49 3.71
N VAL A 57 -7.15 -6.74 2.86
CA VAL A 57 -7.26 -7.98 2.09
C VAL A 57 -6.04 -8.15 1.18
N CYS A 58 -5.66 -7.10 0.46
CA CYS A 58 -4.49 -7.09 -0.41
C CYS A 58 -3.21 -7.39 0.36
N THR A 59 -3.00 -6.74 1.49
CA THR A 59 -1.83 -6.95 2.35
C THR A 59 -1.75 -8.40 2.83
N GLN A 60 -2.86 -8.98 3.27
CA GLN A 60 -2.89 -10.38 3.71
C GLN A 60 -2.54 -11.33 2.57
N LEU A 61 -3.06 -11.11 1.37
CA LEU A 61 -2.73 -11.94 0.20
C LEU A 61 -1.26 -11.83 -0.19
N LEU A 62 -0.68 -10.63 -0.13
CA LEU A 62 0.76 -10.44 -0.37
C LEU A 62 1.61 -11.23 0.62
N ILE A 63 1.23 -11.25 1.89
CA ILE A 63 1.96 -11.98 2.94
C ILE A 63 1.81 -13.49 2.76
N SER A 64 0.57 -13.99 2.64
CA SER A 64 0.29 -15.43 2.67
C SER A 64 0.57 -16.15 1.35
N GLU A 65 0.38 -15.47 0.20
CA GLU A 65 0.48 -16.11 -1.11
C GLU A 65 1.79 -15.80 -1.84
N TYR A 66 2.41 -14.66 -1.54
CA TYR A 66 3.63 -14.20 -2.21
C TYR A 66 4.82 -14.08 -1.26
N GLU A 67 4.62 -14.30 0.04
CA GLU A 67 5.67 -14.29 1.05
C GLU A 67 6.49 -12.99 1.05
N VAL A 68 5.83 -11.86 0.78
CA VAL A 68 6.50 -10.56 0.79
C VAL A 68 7.05 -10.24 2.17
N THR A 69 8.24 -9.66 2.19
CA THR A 69 8.94 -9.31 3.44
C THR A 69 8.76 -7.84 3.82
N HIS A 70 8.42 -7.00 2.84
CA HIS A 70 8.20 -5.58 3.02
C HIS A 70 7.02 -5.13 2.18
N ILE A 71 6.24 -4.19 2.69
CA ILE A 71 5.12 -3.60 1.97
C ILE A 71 5.33 -2.09 1.87
N VAL A 72 5.15 -1.57 0.67
CA VAL A 72 5.13 -0.14 0.39
C VAL A 72 3.75 0.22 -0.15
N ASN A 73 3.07 1.13 0.52
CA ASN A 73 1.85 1.72 0.00
C ASN A 73 2.20 3.01 -0.74
N VAL A 74 1.81 3.08 -2.00
CA VAL A 74 2.04 4.24 -2.87
C VAL A 74 0.68 4.87 -3.19
N GLY A 75 0.59 6.18 -3.08
CA GLY A 75 -0.67 6.84 -3.37
C GLY A 75 -0.56 8.36 -3.24
N VAL A 76 -1.69 9.01 -3.44
CA VAL A 76 -1.82 10.46 -3.26
C VAL A 76 -2.42 10.75 -1.88
N ALA A 77 -1.99 11.84 -1.28
CA ALA A 77 -2.47 12.28 0.03
C ALA A 77 -2.78 13.78 0.00
N GLY A 78 -3.74 14.20 0.81
CA GLY A 78 -4.01 15.62 1.05
C GLY A 78 -2.97 16.22 1.98
N GLY A 79 -2.31 17.28 1.55
CA GLY A 79 -1.36 18.02 2.36
C GLY A 79 -2.08 19.05 3.23
N ILE A 80 -1.91 18.97 4.55
CA ILE A 80 -2.48 19.93 5.51
C ILE A 80 -1.42 20.76 6.23
N GLY A 81 -0.14 20.41 6.07
CA GLY A 81 0.97 21.16 6.62
C GLY A 81 1.26 22.45 5.83
N LYS A 82 1.78 23.48 6.51
CA LYS A 82 2.02 24.79 5.90
C LYS A 82 3.15 24.80 4.88
N GLU A 83 4.06 23.81 4.93
CA GLU A 83 5.24 23.71 4.05
C GLU A 83 5.16 22.53 3.08
N ILE A 84 3.93 22.03 2.83
CA ILE A 84 3.67 20.94 1.89
C ILE A 84 2.94 21.51 0.69
N TYR A 85 3.48 21.25 -0.51
CA TYR A 85 2.97 21.76 -1.78
C TYR A 85 2.58 20.60 -2.72
N PRO A 86 1.60 20.83 -3.63
CA PRO A 86 1.29 19.85 -4.66
C PRO A 86 2.54 19.43 -5.45
N GLY A 87 2.72 18.12 -5.61
CA GLY A 87 3.90 17.56 -6.27
C GLY A 87 5.02 17.12 -5.33
N ASP A 88 4.94 17.48 -4.05
CA ASP A 88 5.89 16.99 -3.05
C ASP A 88 5.74 15.47 -2.83
N VAL A 89 6.86 14.80 -2.66
CA VAL A 89 6.90 13.38 -2.28
C VAL A 89 7.19 13.28 -0.79
N VAL A 90 6.31 12.59 -0.06
CA VAL A 90 6.41 12.45 1.40
C VAL A 90 6.49 10.98 1.76
N VAL A 91 7.44 10.63 2.62
CA VAL A 91 7.53 9.32 3.25
C VAL A 91 7.05 9.43 4.70
N ALA A 92 5.97 8.72 5.02
CA ALA A 92 5.42 8.74 6.37
C ALA A 92 6.31 7.96 7.35
N THR A 93 6.64 8.58 8.46
CA THR A 93 7.35 7.92 9.58
C THR A 93 6.38 7.26 10.56
N ASN A 94 5.18 7.80 10.65
CA ASN A 94 4.11 7.29 11.51
C ASN A 94 2.77 7.38 10.78
N LEU A 95 1.90 6.42 11.02
CA LEU A 95 0.55 6.38 10.50
C LEU A 95 -0.41 6.18 11.66
N VAL A 96 -1.53 6.94 11.66
CA VAL A 96 -2.60 6.80 12.62
C VAL A 96 -3.94 6.66 11.90
N GLN A 97 -4.84 5.88 12.47
CA GLN A 97 -6.19 5.75 11.98
C GLN A 97 -7.08 6.82 12.67
N TYR A 98 -7.10 8.03 12.12
CA TYR A 98 -7.73 9.19 12.76
C TYR A 98 -9.25 9.05 12.98
N ASP A 99 -9.90 8.15 12.24
CA ASP A 99 -11.33 7.84 12.37
C ASP A 99 -11.63 6.71 13.38
N MET A 100 -10.62 6.27 14.13
CA MET A 100 -10.76 5.32 15.24
C MET A 100 -10.57 6.07 16.55
N ASP A 101 -11.60 6.06 17.40
CA ASP A 101 -11.58 6.72 18.70
C ASP A 101 -12.07 5.76 19.79
N THR A 102 -11.13 5.26 20.57
CA THR A 102 -11.38 4.43 21.75
C THR A 102 -10.90 5.10 23.02
N THR A 103 -10.74 6.43 22.99
CA THR A 103 -10.27 7.21 24.17
C THR A 103 -11.17 7.05 25.38
N ALA A 104 -12.46 6.79 25.20
CA ALA A 104 -13.40 6.49 26.28
C ALA A 104 -13.02 5.23 27.09
N PHE A 105 -12.22 4.34 26.51
CA PHE A 105 -11.70 3.13 27.17
C PHE A 105 -10.25 3.28 27.64
N GLY A 106 -9.68 4.48 27.49
CA GLY A 106 -8.33 4.79 27.95
C GLY A 106 -7.23 4.66 26.88
N ASP A 107 -7.58 4.35 25.66
CA ASP A 107 -6.60 4.25 24.56
C ASP A 107 -6.22 5.64 24.04
N PRO A 108 -4.99 5.83 23.53
CA PRO A 108 -4.65 7.05 22.81
C PRO A 108 -5.48 7.21 21.53
N MET A 109 -5.78 8.45 21.15
CA MET A 109 -6.48 8.77 19.91
C MET A 109 -5.74 8.17 18.69
N GLY A 110 -6.47 7.53 17.78
CA GLY A 110 -5.95 6.95 16.56
C GLY A 110 -5.17 5.64 16.75
N GLN A 111 -5.14 5.11 17.96
CA GLN A 111 -4.54 3.80 18.25
C GLN A 111 -5.61 2.72 18.17
N ILE A 112 -5.31 1.65 17.43
CA ILE A 112 -6.16 0.46 17.39
C ILE A 112 -5.90 -0.36 18.67
N PRO A 113 -6.91 -0.67 19.48
CA PRO A 113 -6.76 -1.55 20.63
C PRO A 113 -6.28 -2.95 20.22
N ARG A 114 -5.50 -3.56 21.09
CA ARG A 114 -5.01 -4.94 20.89
C ARG A 114 -5.83 -5.94 21.67
#